data_37b3206b43cd7e8765da70a125a070e9
#
_entry.id   37b3206b43cd7e8765da70a125a070e9
#
_cell.length_a   1.000
_cell.length_b   1.000
_cell.length_c   1.000
_cell.angle_alpha   90.00
_cell.angle_beta   90.00
_cell.angle_gamma   90.00
#
_symmetry.space_group_name_H-M   'P 1'
#
loop_
_entity.id
_entity.type
_entity.pdbx_description
1 polymer ?
#
loop_
_entity_poly.entity_id
_entity_poly.type
_entity_poly.pdbx_seq_one_letter_code
_entity_poly.pdbx_strand_id
1 'polypeptide(L)'
;MISLRRTFLGCAAVLGSIGCLPGLAAASAGTAAQQGVTSALGGFLTHPAVAAILLLIGIVGIGLELLFWTFGLLGSIGVIGFGLYFLGNYLVGGAGSGDIGLFVLGVLLLLLELVIPSFGILGIAGSISLFSGVILAADNPQTAALLLVIAFVAAAVLLFIAVKKFPARGVWNRFILKEELTTEQGFVSSSFKLHLMGQTGTSLTPLRPSGTAQFGEDRVDVVTEGGFIPAGRLVKVVLVEGSRVVVHEEEAGAEK
;
A
#
# COMPACT_ATOMS: atom_id res chain seq x y z
N MET A 1 -29.74 -66.10 25.01
CA MET A 1 -29.46 -64.76 24.45
C MET A 1 -29.04 -64.83 22.97
N ILE A 2 -29.67 -65.69 22.16
CA ILE A 2 -29.29 -65.95 20.75
C ILE A 2 -30.52 -65.90 19.80
N SER A 3 -31.70 -65.47 20.25
CA SER A 3 -32.89 -65.47 19.38
C SER A 3 -33.32 -64.08 18.83
N LEU A 4 -32.73 -63.00 19.30
CA LEU A 4 -33.12 -61.64 18.85
C LEU A 4 -32.39 -61.12 17.55
N ARG A 5 -31.36 -61.84 17.11
CA ARG A 5 -30.59 -61.44 15.94
C ARG A 5 -31.14 -61.94 14.59
N ARG A 6 -32.04 -62.92 14.62
CA ARG A 6 -32.61 -63.50 13.39
C ARG A 6 -33.88 -62.82 12.88
N THR A 7 -34.56 -62.06 13.74
CA THR A 7 -35.74 -61.29 13.32
C THR A 7 -35.49 -59.98 12.69
N PHE A 8 -34.27 -59.40 12.86
CA PHE A 8 -33.89 -58.13 12.18
C PHE A 8 -33.37 -58.29 10.75
N LEU A 9 -32.92 -59.50 10.37
CA LEU A 9 -32.48 -59.72 8.96
C LEU A 9 -33.65 -60.00 8.02
N GLY A 10 -34.82 -60.34 8.51
CA GLY A 10 -35.99 -60.63 7.67
C GLY A 10 -36.77 -59.39 7.23
N CYS A 11 -36.68 -58.28 7.96
CA CYS A 11 -37.35 -57.03 7.57
C CYS A 11 -36.56 -56.17 6.56
N ALA A 12 -35.24 -56.36 6.47
CA ALA A 12 -34.43 -55.62 5.51
C ALA A 12 -34.56 -56.14 4.06
N ALA A 13 -35.01 -57.39 3.90
CA ALA A 13 -35.15 -58.00 2.55
C ALA A 13 -36.48 -57.67 1.86
N VAL A 14 -37.48 -57.19 2.59
CA VAL A 14 -38.83 -56.89 2.03
C VAL A 14 -38.94 -55.42 1.60
N LEU A 15 -38.06 -54.53 2.08
CA LEU A 15 -38.03 -53.13 1.67
C LEU A 15 -37.20 -52.88 0.39
N GLY A 16 -36.52 -53.88 -0.13
CA GLY A 16 -35.70 -53.79 -1.34
C GLY A 16 -36.46 -53.92 -2.67
N SER A 17 -37.78 -54.19 -2.65
CA SER A 17 -38.58 -54.40 -3.86
C SER A 17 -39.70 -53.37 -4.10
N ILE A 18 -39.71 -52.27 -3.37
CA ILE A 18 -40.62 -51.15 -3.68
C ILE A 18 -40.01 -50.44 -4.88
N GLY A 19 -40.58 -50.70 -6.05
CA GLY A 19 -40.22 -50.35 -7.38
C GLY A 19 -39.53 -48.98 -7.52
N CYS A 20 -38.52 -49.02 -8.31
CA CYS A 20 -37.88 -47.87 -8.91
C CYS A 20 -38.94 -46.95 -9.55
N LEU A 21 -39.51 -46.02 -8.79
CA LEU A 21 -40.35 -44.97 -9.34
C LEU A 21 -39.47 -44.13 -10.28
N PRO A 22 -39.86 -43.89 -11.54
CA PRO A 22 -39.05 -43.16 -12.51
C PRO A 22 -38.66 -41.76 -11.99
N GLY A 23 -39.41 -41.19 -11.07
CA GLY A 23 -39.07 -39.90 -10.42
C GLY A 23 -37.90 -39.98 -9.44
N LEU A 24 -37.68 -41.11 -8.73
CA LEU A 24 -36.52 -41.30 -7.84
C LEU A 24 -35.22 -41.53 -8.62
N ALA A 25 -35.29 -42.22 -9.76
CA ALA A 25 -34.16 -42.41 -10.66
C ALA A 25 -33.73 -41.10 -11.34
N ALA A 26 -34.69 -40.24 -11.73
CA ALA A 26 -34.40 -38.93 -12.28
C ALA A 26 -33.80 -37.98 -11.22
N ALA A 27 -34.27 -38.02 -9.98
CA ALA A 27 -33.72 -37.24 -8.87
C ALA A 27 -32.28 -37.70 -8.51
N SER A 28 -32.02 -39.01 -8.49
CA SER A 28 -30.65 -39.55 -8.24
C SER A 28 -29.69 -39.26 -9.40
N ALA A 29 -30.15 -39.30 -10.64
CA ALA A 29 -29.35 -38.93 -11.81
C ALA A 29 -29.01 -37.43 -11.80
N GLY A 30 -29.95 -36.57 -11.42
CA GLY A 30 -29.72 -35.13 -11.26
C GLY A 30 -28.70 -34.82 -10.16
N THR A 31 -28.78 -35.48 -9.00
CA THR A 31 -27.79 -35.30 -7.93
C THR A 31 -26.43 -35.84 -8.29
N ALA A 32 -26.34 -36.97 -8.98
CA ALA A 32 -25.08 -37.55 -9.46
C ALA A 32 -24.41 -36.65 -10.51
N ALA A 33 -25.17 -36.10 -11.46
CA ALA A 33 -24.66 -35.15 -12.45
C ALA A 33 -24.16 -33.85 -11.78
N GLN A 34 -24.90 -33.34 -10.80
CA GLN A 34 -24.52 -32.15 -10.05
C GLN A 34 -23.25 -32.39 -9.21
N GLN A 35 -23.12 -33.53 -8.56
CA GLN A 35 -21.89 -33.94 -7.85
C GLN A 35 -20.70 -34.07 -8.79
N GLY A 36 -20.90 -34.59 -10.00
CA GLY A 36 -19.87 -34.69 -11.02
C GLY A 36 -19.34 -33.33 -11.48
N VAL A 37 -20.23 -32.34 -11.67
CA VAL A 37 -19.85 -30.97 -12.05
C VAL A 37 -19.13 -30.26 -10.91
N THR A 38 -19.62 -30.36 -9.67
CA THR A 38 -18.98 -29.70 -8.51
C THR A 38 -17.61 -30.28 -8.21
N SER A 39 -17.43 -31.60 -8.31
CA SER A 39 -16.12 -32.23 -8.11
C SER A 39 -15.12 -31.89 -9.23
N ALA A 40 -15.58 -31.82 -10.48
CA ALA A 40 -14.73 -31.42 -11.61
C ALA A 40 -14.29 -29.94 -11.49
N LEU A 41 -15.22 -29.05 -11.12
CA LEU A 41 -14.94 -27.63 -10.87
C LEU A 41 -13.99 -27.45 -9.67
N GLY A 42 -14.24 -28.13 -8.57
CA GLY A 42 -13.38 -28.13 -7.40
C GLY A 42 -11.97 -28.59 -7.75
N GLY A 43 -11.83 -29.73 -8.42
CA GLY A 43 -10.53 -30.25 -8.86
C GLY A 43 -9.78 -29.34 -9.82
N PHE A 44 -10.48 -28.63 -10.71
CA PHE A 44 -9.87 -27.63 -11.57
C PHE A 44 -9.35 -26.43 -10.78
N LEU A 45 -10.17 -25.87 -9.88
CA LEU A 45 -9.79 -24.68 -9.09
C LEU A 45 -8.69 -24.97 -8.08
N THR A 46 -8.61 -26.18 -7.55
CA THR A 46 -7.57 -26.62 -6.61
C THR A 46 -6.31 -27.16 -7.31
N HIS A 47 -6.33 -27.25 -8.65
CA HIS A 47 -5.11 -27.61 -9.37
C HIS A 47 -3.98 -26.63 -9.02
N PRO A 48 -2.76 -27.10 -8.67
CA PRO A 48 -1.70 -26.22 -8.14
C PRO A 48 -1.39 -24.99 -8.99
N ALA A 49 -1.38 -25.13 -10.32
CA ALA A 49 -1.14 -24.00 -11.22
C ALA A 49 -2.29 -22.99 -11.20
N VAL A 50 -3.55 -23.45 -11.13
CA VAL A 50 -4.73 -22.58 -11.09
C VAL A 50 -4.79 -21.89 -9.72
N ALA A 51 -4.57 -22.61 -8.63
CA ALA A 51 -4.52 -22.06 -7.29
C ALA A 51 -3.44 -20.96 -7.15
N ALA A 52 -2.24 -21.21 -7.70
CA ALA A 52 -1.17 -20.19 -7.71
C ALA A 52 -1.57 -18.93 -8.49
N ILE A 53 -2.22 -19.07 -9.65
CA ILE A 53 -2.70 -17.95 -10.46
C ILE A 53 -3.81 -17.20 -9.72
N LEU A 54 -4.75 -17.89 -9.07
CA LEU A 54 -5.83 -17.27 -8.31
C LEU A 54 -5.29 -16.48 -7.12
N LEU A 55 -4.32 -17.04 -6.38
CA LEU A 55 -3.62 -16.32 -5.30
C LEU A 55 -2.85 -15.12 -5.84
N LEU A 56 -2.15 -15.27 -6.97
CA LEU A 56 -1.44 -14.17 -7.62
C LEU A 56 -2.40 -13.03 -8.01
N ILE A 57 -3.52 -13.36 -8.66
CA ILE A 57 -4.56 -12.38 -9.04
C ILE A 57 -5.13 -11.72 -7.79
N GLY A 58 -5.37 -12.49 -6.72
CA GLY A 58 -5.85 -11.99 -5.45
C GLY A 58 -4.92 -10.93 -4.87
N ILE A 59 -3.63 -11.25 -4.72
CA ILE A 59 -2.63 -10.37 -4.12
C ILE A 59 -2.36 -9.16 -5.02
N VAL A 60 -2.15 -9.37 -6.32
CA VAL A 60 -1.87 -8.29 -7.27
C VAL A 60 -3.06 -7.35 -7.42
N GLY A 61 -4.28 -7.88 -7.53
CA GLY A 61 -5.49 -7.08 -7.68
C GLY A 61 -5.70 -6.13 -6.49
N ILE A 62 -5.60 -6.66 -5.26
CA ILE A 62 -5.70 -5.82 -4.04
C ILE A 62 -4.50 -4.87 -3.94
N GLY A 63 -3.29 -5.34 -4.23
CA GLY A 63 -2.08 -4.51 -4.19
C GLY A 63 -2.12 -3.33 -5.17
N LEU A 64 -2.58 -3.57 -6.40
CA LEU A 64 -2.75 -2.51 -7.40
C LEU A 64 -3.86 -1.52 -7.02
N GLU A 65 -4.95 -1.99 -6.40
CA GLU A 65 -6.00 -1.10 -5.89
C GLU A 65 -5.47 -0.15 -4.83
N LEU A 66 -4.69 -0.66 -3.86
CA LEU A 66 -4.06 0.16 -2.83
C LEU A 66 -3.04 1.15 -3.41
N LEU A 67 -2.36 0.75 -4.50
CA LEU A 67 -1.35 1.59 -5.15
C LEU A 67 -1.95 2.72 -6.01
N PHE A 68 -2.98 2.40 -6.79
CA PHE A 68 -3.51 3.28 -7.84
C PHE A 68 -4.88 3.86 -7.54
N TRP A 69 -5.55 3.39 -6.47
CA TRP A 69 -6.88 3.84 -6.06
C TRP A 69 -7.88 3.89 -7.23
N THR A 70 -8.08 2.74 -7.86
CA THR A 70 -8.90 2.60 -9.08
C THR A 70 -10.40 2.44 -8.80
N PHE A 71 -10.89 3.02 -7.69
CA PHE A 71 -12.31 2.95 -7.28
C PHE A 71 -12.86 1.52 -7.12
N GLY A 72 -12.01 0.58 -6.70
CA GLY A 72 -12.40 -0.80 -6.42
C GLY A 72 -12.36 -1.76 -7.62
N LEU A 73 -12.05 -1.30 -8.83
CA LEU A 73 -12.03 -2.17 -10.01
C LEU A 73 -10.98 -3.28 -9.91
N LEU A 74 -9.74 -2.93 -9.59
CA LEU A 74 -8.66 -3.91 -9.45
C LEU A 74 -8.83 -4.73 -8.17
N GLY A 75 -9.29 -4.10 -7.10
CA GLY A 75 -9.61 -4.76 -5.84
C GLY A 75 -10.70 -5.82 -5.99
N SER A 76 -11.76 -5.56 -6.76
CA SER A 76 -12.82 -6.53 -7.01
C SER A 76 -12.30 -7.78 -7.76
N ILE A 77 -11.39 -7.61 -8.73
CA ILE A 77 -10.71 -8.73 -9.40
C ILE A 77 -9.91 -9.54 -8.38
N GLY A 78 -9.20 -8.88 -7.46
CA GLY A 78 -8.46 -9.54 -6.38
C GLY A 78 -9.38 -10.33 -5.44
N VAL A 79 -10.51 -9.75 -5.04
CA VAL A 79 -11.52 -10.42 -4.20
C VAL A 79 -12.10 -11.65 -4.93
N ILE A 80 -12.39 -11.55 -6.22
CA ILE A 80 -12.85 -12.69 -7.03
C ILE A 80 -11.79 -13.79 -7.08
N GLY A 81 -10.51 -13.44 -7.23
CA GLY A 81 -9.40 -14.40 -7.21
C GLY A 81 -9.35 -15.20 -5.91
N PHE A 82 -9.37 -14.55 -4.75
CA PHE A 82 -9.47 -15.23 -3.45
C PHE A 82 -10.78 -16.00 -3.30
N GLY A 83 -11.91 -15.42 -3.72
CA GLY A 83 -13.20 -16.07 -3.68
C GLY A 83 -13.21 -17.41 -4.45
N LEU A 84 -12.65 -17.44 -5.65
CA LEU A 84 -12.52 -18.67 -6.44
C LEU A 84 -11.55 -19.67 -5.81
N TYR A 85 -10.47 -19.21 -5.18
CA TYR A 85 -9.57 -20.07 -4.43
C TYR A 85 -10.29 -20.76 -3.27
N PHE A 86 -11.00 -20.02 -2.44
CA PHE A 86 -11.78 -20.58 -1.33
C PHE A 86 -12.94 -21.45 -1.82
N LEU A 87 -13.61 -21.05 -2.89
CA LEU A 87 -14.69 -21.85 -3.48
C LEU A 87 -14.17 -23.21 -3.97
N GLY A 88 -13.03 -23.23 -4.66
CA GLY A 88 -12.41 -24.48 -5.13
C GLY A 88 -12.11 -25.43 -3.97
N ASN A 89 -11.45 -24.92 -2.93
CA ASN A 89 -11.12 -25.70 -1.75
C ASN A 89 -12.37 -26.14 -0.94
N TYR A 90 -13.40 -25.30 -0.90
CA TYR A 90 -14.68 -25.66 -0.29
C TYR A 90 -15.39 -26.81 -1.03
N LEU A 91 -15.38 -26.79 -2.37
CA LEU A 91 -16.02 -27.83 -3.19
C LEU A 91 -15.35 -29.20 -3.05
N VAL A 92 -14.04 -29.25 -2.76
CA VAL A 92 -13.32 -30.50 -2.50
C VAL A 92 -13.32 -30.90 -1.01
N GLY A 93 -13.94 -30.08 -0.13
CA GLY A 93 -14.05 -30.35 1.29
C GLY A 93 -12.82 -29.96 2.11
N GLY A 94 -11.86 -29.24 1.55
CA GLY A 94 -10.68 -28.71 2.25
C GLY A 94 -11.00 -27.51 3.11
N ALA A 95 -11.68 -26.51 2.54
CA ALA A 95 -11.97 -25.27 3.26
C ALA A 95 -13.21 -25.38 4.14
N GLY A 96 -13.08 -24.97 5.39
CA GLY A 96 -14.17 -24.79 6.34
C GLY A 96 -14.54 -23.33 6.58
N SER A 97 -15.64 -23.12 7.31
CA SER A 97 -16.04 -21.76 7.71
C SER A 97 -15.01 -21.07 8.61
N GLY A 98 -14.22 -21.84 9.37
CA GLY A 98 -13.14 -21.33 10.21
C GLY A 98 -12.00 -20.71 9.39
N ASP A 99 -11.61 -21.35 8.28
CA ASP A 99 -10.52 -20.92 7.44
C ASP A 99 -10.88 -19.63 6.69
N ILE A 100 -12.13 -19.58 6.18
CA ILE A 100 -12.69 -18.37 5.58
C ILE A 100 -12.79 -17.25 6.63
N GLY A 101 -13.21 -17.61 7.85
CA GLY A 101 -13.29 -16.68 8.98
C GLY A 101 -11.92 -16.09 9.35
N LEU A 102 -10.86 -16.91 9.38
CA LEU A 102 -9.49 -16.46 9.61
C LEU A 102 -9.00 -15.51 8.52
N PHE A 103 -9.29 -15.83 7.25
CA PHE A 103 -8.95 -14.95 6.13
C PHE A 103 -9.64 -13.59 6.23
N VAL A 104 -10.97 -13.59 6.46
CA VAL A 104 -11.76 -12.36 6.62
C VAL A 104 -11.29 -11.55 7.81
N LEU A 105 -11.00 -12.20 8.96
CA LEU A 105 -10.42 -11.54 10.13
C LEU A 105 -9.08 -10.89 9.80
N GLY A 106 -8.21 -11.58 9.05
CA GLY A 106 -6.94 -11.05 8.60
C GLY A 106 -7.11 -9.79 7.74
N VAL A 107 -8.04 -9.81 6.78
CA VAL A 107 -8.36 -8.64 5.95
C VAL A 107 -8.88 -7.48 6.81
N LEU A 108 -9.78 -7.75 7.76
CA LEU A 108 -10.31 -6.72 8.66
C LEU A 108 -9.23 -6.09 9.53
N LEU A 109 -8.31 -6.89 10.08
CA LEU A 109 -7.19 -6.39 10.87
C LEU A 109 -6.24 -5.50 10.03
N LEU A 110 -5.96 -5.90 8.77
CA LEU A 110 -5.14 -5.09 7.86
C LEU A 110 -5.83 -3.77 7.48
N LEU A 111 -7.14 -3.78 7.27
CA LEU A 111 -7.92 -2.56 7.02
C LEU A 111 -7.96 -1.67 8.27
N LEU A 112 -8.04 -2.27 9.45
CA LEU A 112 -8.03 -1.52 10.71
C LEU A 112 -6.68 -0.85 10.96
N GLU A 113 -5.55 -1.51 10.64
CA GLU A 113 -4.21 -0.90 10.69
C GLU A 113 -4.10 0.34 9.79
N LEU A 114 -4.78 0.33 8.63
CA LEU A 114 -4.79 1.48 7.72
C LEU A 114 -5.53 2.69 8.32
N VAL A 115 -6.56 2.45 9.13
CA VAL A 115 -7.38 3.48 9.77
C VAL A 115 -6.78 3.91 11.11
N ILE A 116 -6.33 2.94 11.91
CA ILE A 116 -5.77 3.14 13.25
C ILE A 116 -4.32 2.63 13.23
N PRO A 117 -3.35 3.52 12.97
CA PRO A 117 -1.94 3.10 12.89
C PRO A 117 -1.47 2.59 14.26
N SER A 118 -1.36 1.27 14.41
CA SER A 118 -0.94 0.60 15.65
C SER A 118 0.54 0.20 15.65
N PHE A 119 1.38 0.90 14.89
CA PHE A 119 2.80 0.58 14.73
C PHE A 119 3.09 -0.84 14.20
N GLY A 120 2.14 -1.39 13.40
CA GLY A 120 2.29 -2.68 12.75
C GLY A 120 1.76 -3.88 13.54
N ILE A 121 1.28 -3.71 14.78
CA ILE A 121 0.77 -4.83 15.60
C ILE A 121 -0.43 -5.49 14.92
N LEU A 122 -1.43 -4.69 14.50
CA LEU A 122 -2.60 -5.20 13.76
C LEU A 122 -2.20 -5.72 12.38
N GLY A 123 -1.21 -5.10 11.74
CA GLY A 123 -0.67 -5.52 10.46
C GLY A 123 -0.04 -6.91 10.52
N ILE A 124 0.79 -7.18 11.54
CA ILE A 124 1.40 -8.49 11.77
C ILE A 124 0.33 -9.53 12.09
N ALA A 125 -0.57 -9.24 13.04
CA ALA A 125 -1.64 -10.14 13.42
C ALA A 125 -2.58 -10.44 12.24
N GLY A 126 -2.94 -9.41 11.47
CA GLY A 126 -3.75 -9.52 10.25
C GLY A 126 -3.08 -10.37 9.17
N SER A 127 -1.78 -10.18 8.94
CA SER A 127 -1.03 -10.98 7.97
C SER A 127 -0.95 -12.45 8.38
N ILE A 128 -0.68 -12.73 9.66
CA ILE A 128 -0.66 -14.10 10.18
C ILE A 128 -2.03 -14.76 10.00
N SER A 129 -3.11 -14.07 10.38
CA SER A 129 -4.47 -14.58 10.25
C SER A 129 -4.84 -14.86 8.80
N LEU A 130 -4.54 -13.91 7.89
CA LEU A 130 -4.82 -14.04 6.46
C LEU A 130 -4.08 -15.21 5.83
N PHE A 131 -2.76 -15.31 6.07
CA PHE A 131 -1.95 -16.41 5.53
C PHE A 131 -2.37 -17.76 6.10
N SER A 132 -2.68 -17.82 7.40
CA SER A 132 -3.19 -19.04 8.02
C SER A 132 -4.52 -19.46 7.40
N GLY A 133 -5.45 -18.53 7.16
CA GLY A 133 -6.72 -18.84 6.50
C GLY A 133 -6.54 -19.42 5.10
N VAL A 134 -5.63 -18.86 4.29
CA VAL A 134 -5.32 -19.39 2.95
C VAL A 134 -4.67 -20.77 3.02
N ILE A 135 -3.71 -20.98 3.91
CA ILE A 135 -2.98 -22.26 4.04
C ILE A 135 -3.87 -23.38 4.55
N LEU A 136 -4.66 -23.11 5.60
CA LEU A 136 -5.52 -24.10 6.22
C LEU A 136 -6.74 -24.47 5.37
N ALA A 137 -7.18 -23.58 4.49
CA ALA A 137 -8.27 -23.84 3.55
C ALA A 137 -7.94 -24.93 2.53
N ALA A 138 -6.66 -25.22 2.28
CA ALA A 138 -6.25 -26.22 1.30
C ALA A 138 -6.16 -27.62 1.91
N ASP A 139 -6.51 -28.64 1.11
CA ASP A 139 -6.37 -30.05 1.49
C ASP A 139 -4.92 -30.42 1.84
N ASN A 140 -3.95 -29.80 1.16
CA ASN A 140 -2.52 -29.94 1.47
C ASN A 140 -1.92 -28.59 1.89
N PRO A 141 -1.80 -28.30 3.20
CA PRO A 141 -1.26 -27.03 3.72
C PRO A 141 0.16 -26.75 3.30
N GLN A 142 1.01 -27.77 3.13
CA GLN A 142 2.41 -27.59 2.72
C GLN A 142 2.50 -27.09 1.28
N THR A 143 1.73 -27.69 0.38
CA THR A 143 1.63 -27.23 -1.02
C THR A 143 1.04 -25.83 -1.08
N ALA A 144 -0.03 -25.54 -0.33
CA ALA A 144 -0.63 -24.22 -0.28
C ALA A 144 0.34 -23.13 0.22
N ALA A 145 1.12 -23.43 1.26
CA ALA A 145 2.15 -22.52 1.76
C ALA A 145 3.21 -22.20 0.69
N LEU A 146 3.68 -23.23 -0.04
CA LEU A 146 4.63 -23.04 -1.13
C LEU A 146 4.04 -22.18 -2.27
N LEU A 147 2.80 -22.48 -2.69
CA LEU A 147 2.11 -21.72 -3.73
C LEU A 147 1.87 -20.28 -3.30
N LEU A 148 1.51 -20.05 -2.03
CA LEU A 148 1.32 -18.73 -1.47
C LEU A 148 2.63 -17.91 -1.49
N VAL A 149 3.76 -18.51 -1.11
CA VAL A 149 5.07 -17.86 -1.17
C VAL A 149 5.44 -17.51 -2.61
N ILE A 150 5.25 -18.44 -3.55
CA ILE A 150 5.53 -18.20 -4.98
C ILE A 150 4.64 -17.06 -5.50
N ALA A 151 3.33 -17.10 -5.20
CA ALA A 151 2.40 -16.07 -5.61
C ALA A 151 2.74 -14.70 -5.00
N PHE A 152 3.15 -14.67 -3.72
CA PHE A 152 3.53 -13.45 -3.03
C PHE A 152 4.79 -12.82 -3.63
N VAL A 153 5.84 -13.62 -3.89
CA VAL A 153 7.08 -13.14 -4.52
C VAL A 153 6.78 -12.62 -5.94
N ALA A 154 6.03 -13.39 -6.73
CA ALA A 154 5.63 -12.96 -8.08
C ALA A 154 4.79 -11.67 -8.04
N ALA A 155 3.85 -11.56 -7.11
CA ALA A 155 3.05 -10.36 -6.90
C ALA A 155 3.92 -9.16 -6.52
N ALA A 156 4.88 -9.33 -5.60
CA ALA A 156 5.80 -8.27 -5.20
C ALA A 156 6.61 -7.73 -6.39
N VAL A 157 7.11 -8.63 -7.26
CA VAL A 157 7.83 -8.25 -8.49
C VAL A 157 6.90 -7.47 -9.43
N LEU A 158 5.68 -7.96 -9.66
CA LEU A 158 4.71 -7.29 -10.54
C LEU A 158 4.31 -5.92 -10.02
N LEU A 159 4.06 -5.79 -8.71
CA LEU A 159 3.73 -4.52 -8.06
C LEU A 159 4.92 -3.55 -8.15
N PHE A 160 6.14 -4.02 -7.92
CA PHE A 160 7.35 -3.19 -8.08
C PHE A 160 7.50 -2.66 -9.51
N ILE A 161 7.29 -3.51 -10.52
CA ILE A 161 7.30 -3.10 -11.94
C ILE A 161 6.20 -2.08 -12.21
N ALA A 162 5.00 -2.29 -11.67
CA ALA A 162 3.86 -1.38 -11.85
C ALA A 162 4.16 0.01 -11.27
N VAL A 163 4.73 0.09 -10.05
CA VAL A 163 5.16 1.36 -9.45
C VAL A 163 6.20 2.06 -10.30
N LYS A 164 7.21 1.32 -10.79
CA LYS A 164 8.29 1.89 -11.60
C LYS A 164 7.80 2.40 -12.97
N LYS A 165 6.82 1.70 -13.57
CA LYS A 165 6.31 2.04 -14.90
C LYS A 165 5.27 3.16 -14.88
N PHE A 166 4.55 3.34 -13.77
CA PHE A 166 3.48 4.33 -13.62
C PHE A 166 3.69 5.29 -12.44
N PRO A 167 4.83 6.03 -12.39
CA PRO A 167 5.16 6.88 -11.23
C PRO A 167 4.17 8.02 -11.01
N ALA A 168 3.48 8.48 -12.08
CA ALA A 168 2.59 9.63 -12.02
C ALA A 168 1.17 9.34 -11.47
N ARG A 169 0.78 8.07 -11.31
CA ARG A 169 -0.57 7.66 -10.90
C ARG A 169 -0.64 7.05 -9.50
N GLY A 170 0.49 6.86 -8.82
CA GLY A 170 0.52 6.25 -7.49
C GLY A 170 0.11 7.20 -6.38
N VAL A 171 -0.41 6.64 -5.28
CA VAL A 171 -0.79 7.34 -4.04
C VAL A 171 0.38 8.15 -3.47
N TRP A 172 1.62 7.72 -3.76
CA TRP A 172 2.86 8.38 -3.34
C TRP A 172 3.00 9.80 -3.84
N ASN A 173 2.43 10.14 -5.02
CA ASN A 173 2.43 11.52 -5.52
C ASN A 173 1.60 12.49 -4.66
N ARG A 174 0.72 11.96 -3.80
CA ARG A 174 -0.10 12.74 -2.89
C ARG A 174 0.63 13.04 -1.58
N PHE A 175 1.65 12.23 -1.23
CA PHE A 175 2.49 12.42 -0.05
C PHE A 175 3.80 13.12 -0.34
N ILE A 176 4.20 13.22 -1.61
CA ILE A 176 5.33 14.06 -2.02
C ILE A 176 4.78 15.47 -2.18
N LEU A 177 5.05 16.33 -1.21
CA LEU A 177 4.83 17.77 -1.36
C LEU A 177 5.66 18.23 -2.57
N LYS A 178 5.00 18.39 -3.72
CA LYS A 178 5.55 19.04 -4.90
C LYS A 178 5.37 20.57 -4.84
N GLU A 179 5.32 21.11 -3.63
CA GLU A 179 5.46 22.55 -3.47
C GLU A 179 6.94 22.89 -3.67
N GLU A 180 7.34 22.97 -4.92
CA GLU A 180 8.47 23.80 -5.27
C GLU A 180 8.03 25.24 -4.96
N LEU A 181 8.62 25.81 -3.94
CA LEU A 181 8.49 27.24 -3.62
C LEU A 181 9.09 28.02 -4.79
N THR A 182 8.28 28.23 -5.83
CA THR A 182 8.71 28.94 -7.02
C THR A 182 8.68 30.44 -6.74
N THR A 183 9.64 31.16 -7.31
CA THR A 183 9.74 32.62 -7.24
C THR A 183 8.46 33.33 -7.71
N GLU A 184 7.68 32.67 -8.59
CA GLU A 184 6.38 33.16 -9.09
C GLU A 184 5.29 33.21 -8.01
N GLN A 185 5.43 32.44 -6.92
CA GLN A 185 4.51 32.45 -5.77
C GLN A 185 4.94 33.41 -4.64
N GLY A 186 5.94 34.26 -4.91
CA GLY A 186 6.43 35.27 -3.97
C GLY A 186 7.49 34.74 -2.99
N PHE A 187 7.91 33.48 -3.09
CA PHE A 187 9.05 32.96 -2.35
C PHE A 187 10.35 33.32 -3.08
N VAL A 188 10.96 34.44 -2.71
CA VAL A 188 12.26 34.85 -3.22
C VAL A 188 13.31 33.96 -2.58
N SER A 189 13.87 33.05 -3.38
CA SER A 189 15.01 32.24 -2.97
C SER A 189 16.19 33.16 -2.60
N SER A 190 16.93 32.80 -1.55
CA SER A 190 18.14 33.52 -1.07
C SER A 190 19.22 33.71 -2.15
N SER A 191 19.12 33.01 -3.28
CA SER A 191 20.02 33.19 -4.44
C SER A 191 19.99 34.59 -5.04
N PHE A 192 18.88 35.35 -4.84
CA PHE A 192 18.78 36.72 -5.35
C PHE A 192 19.74 37.71 -4.65
N LYS A 193 20.21 37.40 -3.43
CA LYS A 193 21.13 38.30 -2.69
C LYS A 193 22.60 37.95 -2.85
N LEU A 194 22.93 36.79 -3.45
CA LEU A 194 24.34 36.39 -3.67
C LEU A 194 25.11 37.34 -4.60
N HIS A 195 24.40 38.03 -5.49
CA HIS A 195 25.00 39.03 -6.37
C HIS A 195 25.52 40.27 -5.63
N LEU A 196 25.05 40.49 -4.39
CA LEU A 196 25.49 41.62 -3.55
C LEU A 196 26.84 41.36 -2.88
N MET A 197 27.37 40.13 -2.91
CA MET A 197 28.63 39.78 -2.26
C MET A 197 29.77 40.62 -2.78
N GLY A 198 30.46 41.33 -1.88
CA GLY A 198 31.57 42.22 -2.21
C GLY A 198 31.15 43.60 -2.75
N GLN A 199 29.87 43.89 -2.93
CA GLN A 199 29.42 45.22 -3.34
C GLN A 199 29.52 46.23 -2.20
N THR A 200 29.83 47.48 -2.57
CA THR A 200 29.83 48.64 -1.65
C THR A 200 28.52 49.40 -1.81
N GLY A 201 27.92 49.79 -0.71
CA GLY A 201 26.67 50.55 -0.65
C GLY A 201 26.74 51.61 0.45
N THR A 202 25.60 52.29 0.71
CA THR A 202 25.50 53.29 1.76
C THR A 202 24.43 52.89 2.77
N SER A 203 24.74 52.98 4.04
CA SER A 203 23.74 52.75 5.11
C SER A 203 22.70 53.86 5.09
N LEU A 204 21.43 53.52 4.91
CA LEU A 204 20.30 54.46 4.95
C LEU A 204 19.84 54.76 6.38
N THR A 205 19.94 53.74 7.25
CA THR A 205 19.58 53.86 8.68
C THR A 205 20.79 53.51 9.55
N PRO A 206 20.82 53.94 10.81
CA PRO A 206 21.82 53.45 11.76
C PRO A 206 21.72 51.92 11.91
N LEU A 207 22.83 51.21 11.83
CA LEU A 207 22.90 49.77 11.96
C LEU A 207 23.26 49.41 13.44
N ARG A 208 22.30 48.76 14.18
CA ARG A 208 22.43 48.41 15.62
C ARG A 208 21.84 47.01 15.99
N PRO A 209 22.38 45.91 15.67
CA PRO A 209 23.28 45.57 14.60
C PRO A 209 22.58 45.53 13.23
N SER A 210 21.25 45.60 13.15
CA SER A 210 20.48 45.56 11.90
C SER A 210 20.01 46.95 11.45
N GLY A 211 19.83 47.12 10.15
CA GLY A 211 19.27 48.29 9.52
C GLY A 211 19.16 48.09 8.05
N THR A 212 18.96 49.20 7.28
CA THR A 212 18.80 49.17 5.83
C THR A 212 19.95 49.86 5.16
N ALA A 213 20.53 49.28 4.12
CA ALA A 213 21.55 49.85 3.23
C ALA A 213 21.08 49.86 1.80
N GLN A 214 21.64 50.74 0.99
CA GLN A 214 21.37 50.84 -0.44
C GLN A 214 22.59 50.40 -1.23
N PHE A 215 22.37 49.44 -2.14
CA PHE A 215 23.37 48.93 -3.09
C PHE A 215 22.86 49.20 -4.50
N GLY A 216 23.41 50.23 -5.15
CA GLY A 216 22.86 50.69 -6.43
C GLY A 216 21.41 51.20 -6.29
N GLU A 217 20.48 50.56 -6.98
CA GLU A 217 19.03 50.86 -6.86
C GLU A 217 18.32 50.04 -5.79
N ASP A 218 18.95 48.96 -5.28
CA ASP A 218 18.35 48.02 -4.35
C ASP A 218 18.48 48.48 -2.90
N ARG A 219 17.38 48.45 -2.16
CA ARG A 219 17.34 48.63 -0.69
C ARG A 219 17.27 47.27 -0.04
N VAL A 220 18.25 46.99 0.79
CA VAL A 220 18.40 45.66 1.43
C VAL A 220 18.59 45.82 2.93
N ASP A 221 17.89 44.95 3.69
CA ASP A 221 18.12 44.84 5.11
C ASP A 221 19.46 44.13 5.35
N VAL A 222 20.31 44.73 6.15
CA VAL A 222 21.68 44.33 6.45
C VAL A 222 21.94 44.24 7.92
N VAL A 223 22.93 43.47 8.33
CA VAL A 223 23.35 43.30 9.70
C VAL A 223 24.85 43.51 9.80
N THR A 224 25.32 44.22 10.79
CA THR A 224 26.75 44.37 11.10
C THR A 224 27.26 43.15 11.86
N GLU A 225 28.56 42.92 11.89
CA GLU A 225 29.21 41.89 12.72
C GLU A 225 29.26 42.25 14.23
N GLY A 226 28.47 43.20 14.68
CA GLY A 226 28.36 43.63 16.07
C GLY A 226 28.75 45.06 16.34
N GLY A 227 29.32 45.75 15.36
CA GLY A 227 29.65 47.20 15.47
C GLY A 227 28.45 48.08 15.16
N PHE A 228 28.41 49.29 15.76
CA PHE A 228 27.48 50.33 15.39
C PHE A 228 28.00 51.13 14.19
N ILE A 229 27.18 51.22 13.14
CA ILE A 229 27.49 52.01 11.96
C ILE A 229 26.43 53.13 11.82
N PRO A 230 26.83 54.42 11.82
CA PRO A 230 25.88 55.51 11.61
C PRO A 230 25.26 55.48 10.19
N ALA A 231 24.09 56.14 10.06
CA ALA A 231 23.50 56.35 8.74
C ALA A 231 24.42 57.20 7.85
N GLY A 232 24.43 56.94 6.53
CA GLY A 232 25.22 57.67 5.55
C GLY A 232 26.66 57.19 5.41
N ARG A 233 27.06 56.10 6.08
CA ARG A 233 28.41 55.51 5.95
C ARG A 233 28.46 54.51 4.81
N LEU A 234 29.64 54.42 4.18
CA LEU A 234 29.93 53.36 3.21
C LEU A 234 30.05 52.02 3.92
N VAL A 235 29.37 51.05 3.36
CA VAL A 235 29.36 49.65 3.87
C VAL A 235 29.61 48.68 2.73
N LYS A 236 30.38 47.64 3.00
CA LYS A 236 30.66 46.56 2.06
C LYS A 236 30.09 45.24 2.53
N VAL A 237 29.47 44.51 1.60
CA VAL A 237 28.92 43.18 1.90
C VAL A 237 30.06 42.19 2.04
N VAL A 238 30.21 41.58 3.21
CA VAL A 238 31.25 40.60 3.53
C VAL A 238 30.73 39.17 3.53
N LEU A 239 29.42 38.97 3.80
CA LEU A 239 28.84 37.64 3.86
C LEU A 239 27.35 37.70 3.47
N VAL A 240 26.89 36.71 2.72
CA VAL A 240 25.48 36.51 2.38
C VAL A 240 25.10 35.07 2.76
N GLU A 241 24.27 34.93 3.80
CA GLU A 241 23.76 33.65 4.27
C GLU A 241 22.22 33.64 4.20
N GLY A 242 21.68 33.01 3.19
CA GLY A 242 20.23 32.98 2.98
C GLY A 242 19.66 34.39 2.81
N SER A 243 18.77 34.82 3.70
CA SER A 243 18.21 36.18 3.72
C SER A 243 19.09 37.20 4.46
N ARG A 244 20.11 36.75 5.18
CA ARG A 244 20.97 37.59 5.99
C ARG A 244 22.13 38.12 5.17
N VAL A 245 22.24 39.44 5.03
CA VAL A 245 23.35 40.15 4.38
C VAL A 245 24.15 40.83 5.47
N VAL A 246 25.42 40.43 5.62
CA VAL A 246 26.35 41.00 6.62
C VAL A 246 27.23 42.04 5.95
N VAL A 247 27.32 43.20 6.59
CA VAL A 247 28.12 44.31 6.09
C VAL A 247 29.14 44.77 7.13
N HIS A 248 30.25 45.29 6.62
CA HIS A 248 31.29 45.95 7.40
C HIS A 248 31.44 47.41 6.94
N GLU A 249 31.79 48.34 7.85
CA GLU A 249 32.06 49.74 7.48
C GLU A 249 33.34 49.83 6.66
N GLU A 250 33.24 50.43 5.48
CA GLU A 250 34.40 50.67 4.64
C GLU A 250 34.90 52.08 4.94
N GLU A 251 36.09 52.21 5.59
CA GLU A 251 36.70 53.50 5.81
C GLU A 251 37.07 54.15 4.48
N ALA A 252 36.54 55.34 4.23
CA ALA A 252 36.88 56.11 3.04
C ALA A 252 38.36 56.51 3.11
N GLY A 253 39.25 55.66 2.59
CA GLY A 253 40.63 56.08 2.47
C GLY A 253 41.71 55.06 2.85
N ALA A 254 41.69 53.84 2.34
CA ALA A 254 42.85 52.93 2.36
C ALA A 254 43.16 52.38 0.96
N GLU A 255 43.32 53.27 -0.02
CA GLU A 255 44.20 52.95 -1.15
C GLU A 255 45.64 53.28 -0.74
N LYS A 256 46.44 52.27 -0.52
CA LYS A 256 47.89 52.32 -0.61
C LYS A 256 48.36 51.28 -1.60
#